data_38907151779b05e0c95c01ee6ba0f83e
#
_entry.id   38907151779b05e0c95c01ee6ba0f83e
#
_cell.length_a   1.000
_cell.length_b   1.000
_cell.length_c   1.000
_cell.angle_alpha   90.00
_cell.angle_beta   90.00
_cell.angle_gamma   90.00
#
_symmetry.space_group_name_H-M   'P 1'
#
loop_
_entity.id
_entity.type
_entity.pdbx_description
1 polymer ?
#
loop_
_entity_poly.entity_id
_entity_poly.type
_entity_poly.pdbx_seq_one_letter_code
_entity_poly.pdbx_strand_id
1 'polypeptide(L)'
;MKNPLTALLAVSLLISLVACGGRERMSLIEPVDEVRSELAALTAGDGDPARALAGLAVAVLRDGETVFEATFGRAHIDPEGENDRELTPESLIRVASISKTLSAVVVMQLVEEGILELDRDVSEYLGWHLRNPDYPDRAITLRQLLAHVSSIRDADESYIIRYPRVLQEAFDPASPDFSERFQPAEEGWDRGPGVFCEYCNLNFGVVGTVLEKVTGMRFDRLMHERFFAPLGLSGGFNVAEMSAAEQQSMATLYRKRDDNEIWHPEGEWVAQADDLSVGIPTALPEGAEYVPGTNGAQFSPQGGARLSLRGLESLARLFAGDGSVGTARLLSPQSMDELRRPVWRYDAQARNVANYRGWPNARAAGLRIITGETAGDRLFAGDERRWVGHFGEAYGLMSGVWAHPESGDAVIYAITGTAFDPAAEDEGTSSVSPIEARVLEQLARLL
;
A
#
# COMPACT_ATOMS: atom_id res chain seq x y z
N MET A 1 41.79 42.38 -46.98
CA MET A 1 42.45 41.14 -46.44
C MET A 1 41.83 40.87 -45.10
N LYS A 2 40.85 39.95 -45.02
CA LYS A 2 40.15 39.56 -43.81
C LYS A 2 40.65 38.19 -43.37
N ASN A 3 41.09 38.10 -42.13
CA ASN A 3 41.74 36.94 -41.53
C ASN A 3 40.76 35.79 -41.26
N PRO A 4 41.03 34.52 -41.57
CA PRO A 4 40.15 33.36 -41.34
C PRO A 4 40.53 32.60 -40.09
N LEU A 5 40.49 33.23 -38.90
CA LEU A 5 40.88 32.54 -37.64
C LEU A 5 39.78 32.39 -36.59
N THR A 6 38.54 32.75 -36.93
CA THR A 6 37.43 32.74 -35.96
C THR A 6 36.44 31.58 -36.18
N ALA A 7 36.63 30.71 -37.18
CA ALA A 7 35.68 29.63 -37.49
C ALA A 7 36.06 28.27 -36.91
N LEU A 8 37.24 28.07 -36.33
CA LEU A 8 37.70 26.76 -35.83
C LEU A 8 37.43 26.47 -34.33
N LEU A 9 37.06 27.51 -33.55
CA LEU A 9 36.81 27.32 -32.11
C LEU A 9 35.37 26.88 -31.76
N ALA A 10 34.42 27.09 -32.65
CA ALA A 10 33.02 26.75 -32.40
C ALA A 10 32.68 25.25 -32.63
N VAL A 11 33.48 24.56 -33.45
CA VAL A 11 33.23 23.15 -33.80
C VAL A 11 33.80 22.22 -32.72
N SER A 12 34.85 22.62 -32.00
CA SER A 12 35.44 21.76 -30.94
C SER A 12 34.65 21.72 -29.64
N LEU A 13 33.76 22.70 -29.40
CA LEU A 13 32.94 22.72 -28.17
C LEU A 13 31.65 21.86 -28.28
N LEU A 14 31.15 21.66 -29.50
CA LEU A 14 29.97 20.82 -29.73
C LEU A 14 30.27 19.31 -29.69
N ILE A 15 31.51 18.93 -30.00
CA ILE A 15 31.90 17.50 -29.99
C ILE A 15 32.15 17.02 -28.57
N SER A 16 32.58 17.87 -27.64
CA SER A 16 32.80 17.51 -26.23
C SER A 16 31.50 17.33 -25.42
N LEU A 17 30.43 18.05 -25.76
CA LEU A 17 29.12 17.93 -25.10
C LEU A 17 28.34 16.66 -25.51
N VAL A 18 28.53 16.20 -26.77
CA VAL A 18 27.92 14.94 -27.24
C VAL A 18 28.62 13.72 -26.66
N ALA A 19 29.93 13.81 -26.38
CA ALA A 19 30.70 12.70 -25.82
C ALA A 19 30.41 12.46 -24.31
N CYS A 20 30.11 13.51 -23.52
CA CYS A 20 29.73 13.34 -22.11
C CYS A 20 28.30 12.79 -21.95
N GLY A 21 27.32 13.28 -22.72
CA GLY A 21 25.95 12.77 -22.66
C GLY A 21 25.80 11.32 -23.18
N GLY A 22 26.69 10.90 -24.09
CA GLY A 22 26.72 9.53 -24.61
C GLY A 22 27.31 8.49 -23.64
N ARG A 23 28.28 8.89 -22.80
CA ARG A 23 28.89 7.99 -21.82
C ARG A 23 27.99 7.77 -20.60
N GLU A 24 27.28 8.79 -20.14
CA GLU A 24 26.29 8.63 -19.05
C GLU A 24 25.10 7.79 -19.49
N ARG A 25 24.60 7.96 -20.72
CA ARG A 25 23.52 7.11 -21.26
C ARG A 25 23.97 5.64 -21.46
N MET A 26 25.18 5.40 -21.93
CA MET A 26 25.70 4.02 -22.08
C MET A 26 25.93 3.32 -20.74
N SER A 27 26.29 4.03 -19.68
CA SER A 27 26.52 3.43 -18.34
C SER A 27 25.22 3.05 -17.61
N LEU A 28 24.06 3.54 -18.06
CA LEU A 28 22.74 3.23 -17.47
C LEU A 28 21.94 2.18 -18.26
N ILE A 29 22.31 1.86 -19.50
CA ILE A 29 21.57 0.92 -20.36
C ILE A 29 21.83 -0.54 -19.93
N GLU A 30 23.08 -0.92 -19.66
CA GLU A 30 23.42 -2.29 -19.26
C GLU A 30 22.75 -2.73 -17.95
N PRO A 31 22.74 -1.92 -16.87
CA PRO A 31 22.00 -2.28 -15.65
C PRO A 31 20.51 -2.46 -15.85
N VAL A 32 19.86 -1.63 -16.67
CA VAL A 32 18.41 -1.68 -16.92
C VAL A 32 18.00 -2.97 -17.65
N ASP A 33 18.73 -3.34 -18.71
CA ASP A 33 18.43 -4.55 -19.47
C ASP A 33 18.71 -5.82 -18.66
N GLU A 34 19.79 -5.82 -17.87
CA GLU A 34 20.10 -6.93 -16.96
C GLU A 34 19.02 -7.08 -15.88
N VAL A 35 18.64 -6.01 -15.20
CA VAL A 35 17.57 -6.01 -14.19
C VAL A 35 16.25 -6.50 -14.79
N ARG A 36 15.90 -6.05 -16.00
CA ARG A 36 14.70 -6.52 -16.69
C ARG A 36 14.75 -8.02 -16.96
N SER A 37 15.90 -8.53 -17.41
CA SER A 37 16.10 -9.97 -17.68
C SER A 37 16.00 -10.81 -16.40
N GLU A 38 16.62 -10.35 -15.32
CA GLU A 38 16.56 -11.02 -14.01
C GLU A 38 15.13 -11.05 -13.44
N LEU A 39 14.39 -9.94 -13.53
CA LEU A 39 12.99 -9.90 -13.08
C LEU A 39 12.08 -10.78 -13.94
N ALA A 40 12.33 -10.88 -15.25
CA ALA A 40 11.60 -11.80 -16.13
C ALA A 40 11.89 -13.26 -15.77
N ALA A 41 13.15 -13.61 -15.53
CA ALA A 41 13.57 -14.95 -15.10
C ALA A 41 12.93 -15.31 -13.75
N LEU A 42 12.96 -14.39 -12.78
CA LEU A 42 12.36 -14.55 -11.47
C LEU A 42 10.84 -14.76 -11.57
N THR A 43 10.16 -14.02 -12.44
CA THR A 43 8.71 -14.19 -12.68
C THR A 43 8.42 -15.58 -13.27
N ALA A 44 9.29 -16.07 -14.14
CA ALA A 44 9.18 -17.43 -14.70
C ALA A 44 9.63 -18.55 -13.75
N GLY A 45 10.06 -18.22 -12.52
CA GLY A 45 10.49 -19.17 -11.48
C GLY A 45 11.95 -19.60 -11.61
N ASP A 46 12.80 -18.84 -12.32
CA ASP A 46 14.23 -19.17 -12.55
C ASP A 46 14.45 -20.56 -13.18
N GLY A 47 13.54 -20.99 -14.03
CA GLY A 47 13.55 -22.30 -14.68
C GLY A 47 12.85 -23.41 -13.90
N ASP A 48 12.26 -23.11 -12.75
CA ASP A 48 11.40 -23.99 -11.96
C ASP A 48 9.96 -23.45 -11.91
N PRO A 49 8.99 -24.02 -12.66
CA PRO A 49 7.60 -23.57 -12.67
C PRO A 49 6.92 -23.58 -11.28
N ALA A 50 7.43 -24.41 -10.35
CA ALA A 50 6.94 -24.45 -8.97
C ALA A 50 7.28 -23.17 -8.17
N ARG A 51 8.16 -22.33 -8.70
CA ARG A 51 8.56 -21.04 -8.12
C ARG A 51 8.07 -19.84 -8.92
N ALA A 52 7.22 -20.05 -9.92
CA ALA A 52 6.73 -19.00 -10.79
C ALA A 52 5.82 -18.00 -10.04
N LEU A 53 5.74 -16.78 -10.57
CA LEU A 53 4.79 -15.75 -10.18
C LEU A 53 3.69 -15.66 -11.25
N ALA A 54 2.45 -15.38 -10.83
CA ALA A 54 1.35 -15.15 -11.76
C ALA A 54 1.59 -13.88 -12.58
N GLY A 55 2.05 -12.82 -11.93
CA GLY A 55 2.48 -11.59 -12.54
C GLY A 55 3.31 -10.74 -11.60
N LEU A 56 4.10 -9.84 -12.16
CA LEU A 56 4.95 -8.91 -11.46
C LEU A 56 4.91 -7.53 -12.16
N ALA A 57 4.55 -6.49 -11.44
CA ALA A 57 4.64 -5.11 -11.88
C ALA A 57 5.65 -4.37 -10.99
N VAL A 58 6.57 -3.62 -11.58
CA VAL A 58 7.64 -2.91 -10.86
C VAL A 58 7.91 -1.53 -11.45
N ALA A 59 8.29 -0.58 -10.60
CA ALA A 59 8.85 0.70 -11.02
C ALA A 59 9.92 1.21 -10.05
N VAL A 60 10.86 1.98 -10.57
CA VAL A 60 11.88 2.71 -9.81
C VAL A 60 11.83 4.18 -10.21
N LEU A 61 11.79 5.04 -9.21
CA LEU A 61 11.92 6.49 -9.38
C LEU A 61 13.24 6.95 -8.78
N ARG A 62 13.89 7.91 -9.46
CA ARG A 62 15.04 8.67 -8.95
C ARG A 62 14.72 10.15 -9.06
N ASP A 63 14.89 10.87 -7.96
CA ASP A 63 14.59 12.29 -7.89
C ASP A 63 13.15 12.61 -8.42
N GLY A 64 12.18 11.74 -8.08
CA GLY A 64 10.77 11.84 -8.50
C GLY A 64 10.45 11.40 -9.94
N GLU A 65 11.46 11.12 -10.78
CA GLU A 65 11.29 10.71 -12.16
C GLU A 65 11.39 9.18 -12.33
N THR A 66 10.47 8.59 -13.09
CA THR A 66 10.50 7.15 -13.38
C THR A 66 11.70 6.82 -14.27
N VAL A 67 12.66 6.06 -13.75
CA VAL A 67 13.83 5.57 -14.48
C VAL A 67 13.69 4.14 -14.98
N PHE A 68 12.76 3.39 -14.40
CA PHE A 68 12.45 2.02 -14.80
C PHE A 68 10.98 1.70 -14.54
N GLU A 69 10.33 1.06 -15.51
CA GLU A 69 8.98 0.50 -15.40
C GLU A 69 8.96 -0.82 -16.17
N ALA A 70 8.39 -1.88 -15.57
CA ALA A 70 8.21 -3.16 -16.23
C ALA A 70 7.05 -3.94 -15.64
N THR A 71 6.43 -4.76 -16.49
CA THR A 71 5.42 -5.76 -16.10
C THR A 71 5.76 -7.10 -16.76
N PHE A 72 5.49 -8.18 -16.04
CA PHE A 72 5.74 -9.57 -16.47
C PHE A 72 4.56 -10.45 -16.05
N GLY A 73 4.34 -11.55 -16.78
CA GLY A 73 3.28 -12.50 -16.46
C GLY A 73 1.88 -12.04 -16.88
N ARG A 74 0.85 -12.51 -16.20
CA ARG A 74 -0.55 -12.37 -16.61
C ARG A 74 -1.36 -11.52 -15.65
N ALA A 75 -2.27 -10.71 -16.21
CA ALA A 75 -3.37 -10.07 -15.46
C ALA A 75 -4.56 -11.02 -15.29
N HIS A 76 -4.76 -11.92 -16.24
CA HIS A 76 -5.76 -12.99 -16.16
C HIS A 76 -5.20 -14.26 -16.75
N ILE A 77 -5.38 -15.38 -16.05
CA ILE A 77 -4.98 -16.73 -16.46
C ILE A 77 -6.26 -17.53 -16.66
N ASP A 78 -6.54 -17.87 -17.91
CA ASP A 78 -7.65 -18.73 -18.27
C ASP A 78 -7.18 -20.19 -18.27
N PRO A 79 -7.84 -21.12 -17.56
CA PRO A 79 -7.45 -22.53 -17.55
C PRO A 79 -7.38 -23.18 -18.95
N GLU A 80 -8.19 -22.71 -19.89
CA GLU A 80 -8.18 -23.16 -21.28
C GLU A 80 -7.22 -22.36 -22.17
N GLY A 81 -6.65 -21.24 -21.65
CA GLY A 81 -5.70 -20.39 -22.35
C GLY A 81 -6.30 -19.50 -23.45
N GLU A 82 -7.64 -19.52 -23.61
CA GLU A 82 -8.31 -18.77 -24.69
C GLU A 82 -8.45 -17.28 -24.40
N ASN A 83 -8.55 -16.91 -23.11
CA ASN A 83 -8.80 -15.54 -22.64
C ASN A 83 -7.67 -14.99 -21.74
N ASP A 84 -6.47 -15.54 -21.87
CA ASP A 84 -5.29 -15.01 -21.17
C ASP A 84 -5.07 -13.54 -21.48
N ARG A 85 -4.79 -12.75 -20.44
CA ARG A 85 -4.43 -11.32 -20.59
C ARG A 85 -3.08 -11.05 -19.93
N GLU A 86 -2.23 -10.33 -20.65
CA GLU A 86 -0.94 -9.91 -20.11
C GLU A 86 -1.12 -8.82 -19.03
N LEU A 87 -0.24 -8.83 -18.03
CA LEU A 87 -0.14 -7.74 -17.07
C LEU A 87 0.51 -6.54 -17.75
N THR A 88 -0.12 -5.38 -17.65
CA THR A 88 0.36 -4.12 -18.23
C THR A 88 0.46 -3.03 -17.15
N PRO A 89 1.17 -1.92 -17.40
CA PRO A 89 1.22 -0.81 -16.46
C PRO A 89 -0.14 -0.19 -16.13
N GLU A 90 -1.13 -0.37 -17.01
CA GLU A 90 -2.51 0.10 -16.87
C GLU A 90 -3.41 -0.92 -16.15
N SER A 91 -2.96 -2.16 -15.96
CA SER A 91 -3.74 -3.17 -15.24
C SER A 91 -4.04 -2.72 -13.82
N LEU A 92 -5.33 -2.78 -13.44
CA LEU A 92 -5.78 -2.41 -12.10
C LEU A 92 -5.56 -3.59 -11.16
N ILE A 93 -4.62 -3.45 -10.25
CA ILE A 93 -4.27 -4.46 -9.24
C ILE A 93 -4.90 -4.05 -7.91
N ARG A 94 -5.57 -4.99 -7.22
CA ARG A 94 -5.94 -4.80 -5.81
C ARG A 94 -4.67 -4.67 -4.98
N VAL A 95 -4.50 -3.53 -4.29
CA VAL A 95 -3.21 -3.19 -3.63
C VAL A 95 -3.22 -3.47 -2.12
N ALA A 96 -4.23 -4.18 -1.63
CA ALA A 96 -4.38 -4.56 -0.23
C ALA A 96 -4.07 -3.38 0.72
N SER A 97 -3.21 -3.57 1.71
CA SER A 97 -2.97 -2.58 2.78
C SER A 97 -2.34 -1.26 2.34
N ILE A 98 -1.84 -1.14 1.12
CA ILE A 98 -1.49 0.18 0.54
C ILE A 98 -2.72 1.11 0.52
N SER A 99 -3.94 0.56 0.46
CA SER A 99 -5.21 1.32 0.57
C SER A 99 -5.30 2.22 1.80
N LYS A 100 -4.64 1.84 2.89
CA LYS A 100 -4.62 2.61 4.14
C LYS A 100 -3.98 3.98 3.97
N THR A 101 -2.98 4.06 3.09
CA THR A 101 -2.29 5.32 2.82
C THR A 101 -3.18 6.30 2.08
N LEU A 102 -4.06 5.82 1.19
CA LEU A 102 -5.03 6.64 0.50
C LEU A 102 -6.04 7.23 1.49
N SER A 103 -6.56 6.41 2.42
CA SER A 103 -7.44 6.86 3.49
C SER A 103 -6.79 7.95 4.34
N ALA A 104 -5.49 7.78 4.67
CA ALA A 104 -4.74 8.77 5.45
C ALA A 104 -4.58 10.10 4.71
N VAL A 105 -4.34 10.07 3.38
CA VAL A 105 -4.28 11.29 2.54
C VAL A 105 -5.60 12.05 2.61
N VAL A 106 -6.75 11.36 2.48
CA VAL A 106 -8.07 12.02 2.56
C VAL A 106 -8.37 12.53 3.97
N VAL A 107 -7.95 11.82 5.03
CA VAL A 107 -8.01 12.35 6.40
C VAL A 107 -7.23 13.66 6.50
N MET A 108 -6.02 13.72 5.97
CA MET A 108 -5.18 14.93 6.02
C MET A 108 -5.77 16.09 5.22
N GLN A 109 -6.44 15.84 4.08
CA GLN A 109 -7.18 16.88 3.36
C GLN A 109 -8.28 17.50 4.23
N LEU A 110 -9.06 16.66 4.90
CA LEU A 110 -10.12 17.14 5.80
C LEU A 110 -9.57 17.82 7.06
N VAL A 111 -8.36 17.49 7.48
CA VAL A 111 -7.63 18.22 8.54
C VAL A 111 -7.23 19.62 8.04
N GLU A 112 -6.69 19.74 6.82
CA GLU A 112 -6.39 21.04 6.20
C GLU A 112 -7.62 21.94 6.04
N GLU A 113 -8.77 21.32 5.75
CA GLU A 113 -10.06 22.02 5.66
C GLU A 113 -10.65 22.40 7.03
N GLY A 114 -10.04 21.97 8.14
CA GLY A 114 -10.53 22.20 9.50
C GLY A 114 -11.79 21.40 9.86
N ILE A 115 -12.12 20.36 9.08
CA ILE A 115 -13.26 19.46 9.31
C ILE A 115 -12.90 18.39 10.33
N LEU A 116 -11.64 17.91 10.28
CA LEU A 116 -11.10 16.91 11.19
C LEU A 116 -9.93 17.47 12.01
N GLU A 117 -9.75 16.92 13.19
CA GLU A 117 -8.58 17.13 14.05
C GLU A 117 -8.00 15.75 14.40
N LEU A 118 -6.70 15.55 14.17
CA LEU A 118 -6.05 14.25 14.37
C LEU A 118 -6.11 13.76 15.81
N ASP A 119 -6.10 14.68 16.79
CA ASP A 119 -6.01 14.36 18.21
C ASP A 119 -7.36 14.49 18.95
N ARG A 120 -8.44 14.80 18.23
CA ARG A 120 -9.79 14.80 18.79
C ARG A 120 -10.28 13.37 19.01
N ASP A 121 -11.06 13.17 20.07
CA ASP A 121 -11.76 11.94 20.37
C ASP A 121 -12.69 11.54 19.22
N VAL A 122 -12.46 10.38 18.61
CA VAL A 122 -13.28 9.91 17.48
C VAL A 122 -14.74 9.67 17.85
N SER A 123 -15.05 9.47 19.14
CA SER A 123 -16.42 9.36 19.65
C SER A 123 -17.27 10.60 19.32
N GLU A 124 -16.65 11.78 19.27
CA GLU A 124 -17.34 13.03 18.90
C GLU A 124 -17.78 13.05 17.45
N TYR A 125 -16.98 12.47 16.53
CA TYR A 125 -17.33 12.33 15.12
C TYR A 125 -18.35 11.22 14.89
N LEU A 126 -18.16 10.07 15.57
CA LEU A 126 -19.00 8.89 15.41
C LEU A 126 -20.42 9.12 15.96
N GLY A 127 -20.58 9.96 17.00
CA GLY A 127 -21.84 10.19 17.70
C GLY A 127 -22.21 9.06 18.68
N TRP A 128 -21.27 8.18 18.99
CA TRP A 128 -21.36 7.14 20.00
C TRP A 128 -20.00 6.91 20.65
N HIS A 129 -19.99 6.33 21.85
CA HIS A 129 -18.80 6.23 22.69
C HIS A 129 -17.94 5.03 22.29
N LEU A 130 -16.76 5.29 21.70
CA LEU A 130 -15.75 4.28 21.38
C LEU A 130 -14.61 4.36 22.38
N ARG A 131 -14.49 3.34 23.24
CA ARG A 131 -13.47 3.25 24.30
C ARG A 131 -13.04 1.82 24.51
N ASN A 132 -11.77 1.67 24.82
CA ASN A 132 -11.29 0.45 25.41
C ASN A 132 -11.80 0.39 26.86
N PRO A 133 -12.56 -0.67 27.25
CA PRO A 133 -13.16 -0.76 28.58
C PRO A 133 -12.13 -0.80 29.72
N ASP A 134 -10.92 -1.30 29.44
CA ASP A 134 -9.84 -1.35 30.43
C ASP A 134 -9.07 -0.01 30.56
N TYR A 135 -9.30 0.93 29.63
CA TYR A 135 -8.71 2.27 29.63
C TYR A 135 -9.81 3.34 29.39
N PRO A 136 -10.86 3.43 30.25
CA PRO A 136 -12.06 4.22 29.98
C PRO A 136 -11.79 5.73 29.90
N ASP A 137 -10.74 6.21 30.56
CA ASP A 137 -10.37 7.63 30.60
C ASP A 137 -9.47 8.06 29.42
N ARG A 138 -9.05 7.10 28.55
CA ARG A 138 -8.20 7.42 27.40
C ARG A 138 -9.02 7.50 26.12
N ALA A 139 -8.98 8.66 25.48
CA ALA A 139 -9.59 8.85 24.16
C ALA A 139 -8.88 8.02 23.09
N ILE A 140 -9.66 7.55 22.11
CA ILE A 140 -9.15 7.02 20.85
C ILE A 140 -9.24 8.15 19.82
N THR A 141 -8.14 8.40 19.09
CA THR A 141 -8.03 9.51 18.14
C THR A 141 -7.72 9.01 16.73
N LEU A 142 -7.96 9.87 15.71
CA LEU A 142 -7.60 9.52 14.32
C LEU A 142 -6.11 9.24 14.18
N ARG A 143 -5.24 10.02 14.83
CA ARG A 143 -3.79 9.79 14.86
C ARG A 143 -3.45 8.38 15.33
N GLN A 144 -4.08 7.94 16.41
CA GLN A 144 -3.84 6.61 16.98
C GLN A 144 -4.38 5.49 16.09
N LEU A 145 -5.54 5.67 15.46
CA LEU A 145 -6.11 4.70 14.51
C LEU A 145 -5.19 4.53 13.30
N LEU A 146 -4.76 5.63 12.70
CA LEU A 146 -3.88 5.63 11.53
C LEU A 146 -2.51 5.02 11.83
N ALA A 147 -1.98 5.20 13.05
CA ALA A 147 -0.67 4.67 13.46
C ALA A 147 -0.74 3.27 14.09
N HIS A 148 -1.91 2.64 14.17
CA HIS A 148 -2.12 1.34 14.82
C HIS A 148 -1.74 1.29 16.29
N VAL A 149 -2.01 2.38 17.02
CA VAL A 149 -1.80 2.51 18.46
C VAL A 149 -3.08 2.87 19.22
N SER A 150 -4.23 2.52 18.68
CA SER A 150 -5.55 2.83 19.24
C SER A 150 -6.00 1.91 20.37
N SER A 151 -5.27 0.82 20.62
CA SER A 151 -5.68 -0.32 21.45
C SER A 151 -6.86 -1.14 20.90
N ILE A 152 -7.33 -0.88 19.68
CA ILE A 152 -8.30 -1.74 18.97
C ILE A 152 -7.55 -2.91 18.31
N ARG A 153 -8.18 -4.09 18.26
CA ARG A 153 -7.67 -5.33 17.68
C ARG A 153 -8.61 -5.89 16.60
N ASP A 154 -8.02 -6.66 15.69
CA ASP A 154 -8.76 -7.48 14.72
C ASP A 154 -9.17 -8.82 15.36
N ALA A 155 -10.16 -8.90 16.19
CA ALA A 155 -10.60 -10.14 16.82
C ALA A 155 -10.82 -11.25 15.77
N ASP A 156 -9.94 -12.25 15.72
CA ASP A 156 -9.97 -13.46 14.86
C ASP A 156 -10.52 -13.22 13.44
N GLU A 157 -9.91 -12.29 12.68
CA GLU A 157 -10.33 -11.88 11.33
C GLU A 157 -11.73 -11.24 11.23
N SER A 158 -12.44 -11.03 12.34
CA SER A 158 -13.78 -10.44 12.37
C SER A 158 -13.80 -8.91 12.17
N TYR A 159 -12.72 -8.34 11.58
CA TYR A 159 -12.66 -6.92 11.22
C TYR A 159 -13.57 -6.55 10.03
N ILE A 160 -14.10 -7.54 9.32
CA ILE A 160 -15.02 -7.32 8.20
C ILE A 160 -16.45 -7.21 8.72
N ILE A 161 -16.90 -5.97 8.95
CA ILE A 161 -18.27 -5.68 9.31
C ILE A 161 -19.08 -5.49 8.02
N ARG A 162 -20.03 -6.39 7.74
CA ARG A 162 -20.82 -6.35 6.50
C ARG A 162 -22.24 -5.86 6.73
N TYR A 163 -22.76 -5.12 5.74
CA TYR A 163 -24.20 -4.77 5.70
C TYR A 163 -25.09 -6.03 5.86
N PRO A 164 -26.20 -5.97 6.61
CA PRO A 164 -26.81 -4.77 7.21
C PRO A 164 -26.24 -4.36 8.56
N ARG A 165 -25.26 -5.06 9.13
CA ARG A 165 -24.65 -4.73 10.42
C ARG A 165 -23.96 -3.36 10.35
N VAL A 166 -24.17 -2.51 11.36
CA VAL A 166 -23.50 -1.22 11.51
C VAL A 166 -22.24 -1.35 12.36
N LEU A 167 -21.27 -0.46 12.15
CA LEU A 167 -19.98 -0.55 12.87
C LEU A 167 -20.15 -0.46 14.38
N GLN A 168 -21.08 0.36 14.87
CA GLN A 168 -21.37 0.52 16.30
C GLN A 168 -21.71 -0.80 16.99
N GLU A 169 -22.43 -1.70 16.31
CA GLU A 169 -22.81 -3.02 16.87
C GLU A 169 -21.60 -3.90 17.15
N ALA A 170 -20.49 -3.72 16.40
CA ALA A 170 -19.26 -4.47 16.64
C ALA A 170 -18.55 -4.03 17.92
N PHE A 171 -18.86 -2.85 18.42
CA PHE A 171 -18.33 -2.28 19.66
C PHE A 171 -19.40 -2.18 20.77
N ASP A 172 -20.53 -2.87 20.62
CA ASP A 172 -21.52 -2.99 21.67
C ASP A 172 -21.04 -4.02 22.72
N PRO A 173 -21.07 -3.71 24.03
CA PRO A 173 -20.72 -4.65 25.08
C PRO A 173 -21.51 -5.98 25.05
N ALA A 174 -22.68 -6.00 24.41
CA ALA A 174 -23.46 -7.22 24.18
C ALA A 174 -22.96 -8.05 22.97
N SER A 175 -22.05 -7.55 22.18
CA SER A 175 -21.46 -8.29 21.06
C SER A 175 -20.57 -9.43 21.60
N PRO A 176 -20.66 -10.67 21.05
CA PRO A 176 -19.89 -11.82 21.54
C PRO A 176 -18.38 -11.60 21.54
N ASP A 177 -17.89 -10.86 20.55
CA ASP A 177 -16.48 -10.57 20.29
C ASP A 177 -16.00 -9.22 20.88
N PHE A 178 -16.85 -8.53 21.66
CA PHE A 178 -16.53 -7.20 22.21
C PHE A 178 -15.20 -7.16 22.97
N SER A 179 -14.98 -8.11 23.88
CA SER A 179 -13.78 -8.16 24.72
C SER A 179 -12.50 -8.41 23.92
N GLU A 180 -12.61 -9.10 22.77
CA GLU A 180 -11.47 -9.44 21.92
C GLU A 180 -11.04 -8.27 21.03
N ARG A 181 -11.92 -7.27 20.88
CA ARG A 181 -11.67 -6.07 20.05
C ARG A 181 -10.74 -5.04 20.67
N PHE A 182 -10.32 -5.25 21.93
CA PHE A 182 -9.47 -4.31 22.62
C PHE A 182 -8.27 -5.01 23.27
N GLN A 183 -7.18 -4.27 23.38
CA GLN A 183 -6.04 -4.69 24.19
C GLN A 183 -6.46 -4.76 25.64
N PRO A 184 -6.29 -5.91 26.31
CA PRO A 184 -6.58 -6.01 27.73
C PRO A 184 -5.53 -5.24 28.56
N ALA A 185 -5.95 -4.73 29.71
CA ALA A 185 -4.99 -4.24 30.70
C ALA A 185 -4.17 -5.40 31.27
N GLU A 186 -2.89 -5.19 31.46
CA GLU A 186 -1.96 -6.14 32.04
C GLU A 186 -1.08 -5.44 33.06
N GLU A 187 -0.93 -6.04 34.26
CA GLU A 187 -0.14 -5.45 35.33
C GLU A 187 1.31 -5.21 34.91
N GLY A 188 1.80 -3.98 35.08
CA GLY A 188 3.15 -3.56 34.70
C GLY A 188 3.35 -3.38 33.20
N TRP A 189 2.28 -3.38 32.41
CA TRP A 189 2.38 -3.19 30.95
C TRP A 189 1.24 -2.28 30.44
N ASP A 190 1.62 -1.08 29.92
CA ASP A 190 0.66 -0.17 29.35
C ASP A 190 0.36 -0.55 27.88
N ARG A 191 -0.84 -1.09 27.64
CA ARG A 191 -1.37 -1.42 26.30
C ARG A 191 -2.48 -0.48 25.85
N GLY A 192 -2.66 0.61 26.56
CA GLY A 192 -3.72 1.58 26.26
C GLY A 192 -3.50 2.38 25.00
N PRO A 193 -4.54 3.15 24.60
CA PRO A 193 -4.47 4.04 23.45
C PRO A 193 -3.27 4.98 23.50
N GLY A 194 -2.54 5.10 22.38
CA GLY A 194 -1.37 5.96 22.19
C GLY A 194 -0.04 5.30 22.54
N VAL A 195 -0.01 4.12 23.15
CA VAL A 195 1.23 3.49 23.65
C VAL A 195 1.59 2.23 22.91
N PHE A 196 0.70 1.24 22.87
CA PHE A 196 0.95 -0.09 22.35
C PHE A 196 0.59 -0.20 20.87
N CYS A 197 1.55 -0.64 20.05
CA CYS A 197 1.36 -0.82 18.62
C CYS A 197 0.97 -2.27 18.31
N GLU A 198 -0.21 -2.44 17.75
CA GLU A 198 -0.65 -3.68 17.13
C GLU A 198 -1.35 -3.36 15.81
N TYR A 199 -0.90 -4.00 14.72
CA TYR A 199 -1.50 -3.79 13.41
C TYR A 199 -2.96 -4.24 13.43
N CYS A 200 -3.87 -3.35 13.02
CA CYS A 200 -5.31 -3.58 13.13
C CYS A 200 -6.03 -3.03 11.89
N ASN A 201 -6.73 -3.90 11.16
CA ASN A 201 -7.52 -3.51 9.99
C ASN A 201 -8.81 -2.78 10.38
N LEU A 202 -9.42 -3.17 11.49
CA LEU A 202 -10.65 -2.55 12.00
C LEU A 202 -10.48 -1.06 12.30
N ASN A 203 -9.26 -0.60 12.63
CA ASN A 203 -8.96 0.83 12.75
C ASN A 203 -9.40 1.61 11.51
N PHE A 204 -9.16 1.07 10.33
CA PHE A 204 -9.54 1.72 9.08
C PHE A 204 -11.03 1.62 8.78
N GLY A 205 -11.72 0.61 9.30
CA GLY A 205 -13.18 0.57 9.34
C GLY A 205 -13.76 1.76 10.14
N VAL A 206 -13.15 2.07 11.30
CA VAL A 206 -13.50 3.25 12.10
C VAL A 206 -13.17 4.53 11.33
N VAL A 207 -11.96 4.65 10.75
CA VAL A 207 -11.56 5.81 9.93
C VAL A 207 -12.55 6.04 8.78
N GLY A 208 -12.88 5.00 8.01
CA GLY A 208 -13.85 5.11 6.92
C GLY A 208 -15.22 5.56 7.38
N THR A 209 -15.68 5.08 8.55
CA THR A 209 -16.96 5.50 9.14
C THR A 209 -16.92 6.97 9.59
N VAL A 210 -15.82 7.43 10.19
CA VAL A 210 -15.62 8.85 10.53
C VAL A 210 -15.65 9.72 9.28
N LEU A 211 -14.92 9.32 8.22
CA LEU A 211 -14.89 10.04 6.94
C LEU A 211 -16.31 10.19 6.37
N GLU A 212 -17.09 9.12 6.35
CA GLU A 212 -18.50 9.18 5.91
C GLU A 212 -19.37 10.07 6.82
N LYS A 213 -19.16 10.01 8.13
CA LYS A 213 -19.94 10.84 9.09
C LYS A 213 -19.76 12.32 8.85
N VAL A 214 -18.50 12.77 8.67
CA VAL A 214 -18.22 14.22 8.58
C VAL A 214 -18.50 14.77 7.18
N THR A 215 -18.47 13.92 6.13
CA THR A 215 -18.72 14.37 4.76
C THR A 215 -20.13 14.08 4.25
N GLY A 216 -20.87 13.17 4.90
CA GLY A 216 -22.16 12.69 4.41
C GLY A 216 -22.05 11.85 3.13
N MET A 217 -20.83 11.52 2.67
CA MET A 217 -20.56 10.80 1.44
C MET A 217 -20.11 9.38 1.73
N ARG A 218 -20.54 8.42 0.93
CA ARG A 218 -20.11 7.03 0.97
C ARG A 218 -18.60 6.94 0.71
N PHE A 219 -17.90 6.11 1.48
CA PHE A 219 -16.42 6.04 1.50
C PHE A 219 -15.80 5.87 0.11
N ASP A 220 -16.29 4.91 -0.69
CA ASP A 220 -15.76 4.64 -2.02
C ASP A 220 -15.87 5.84 -2.98
N ARG A 221 -16.99 6.60 -2.90
CA ARG A 221 -17.21 7.82 -3.68
C ARG A 221 -16.34 8.97 -3.20
N LEU A 222 -16.20 9.12 -1.87
CA LEU A 222 -15.31 10.12 -1.29
C LEU A 222 -13.87 9.89 -1.73
N MET A 223 -13.39 8.65 -1.71
CA MET A 223 -12.05 8.30 -2.17
C MET A 223 -11.86 8.60 -3.66
N HIS A 224 -12.86 8.31 -4.48
CA HIS A 224 -12.81 8.65 -5.90
C HIS A 224 -12.71 10.17 -6.10
N GLU A 225 -13.57 10.96 -5.45
CA GLU A 225 -13.60 12.43 -5.57
C GLU A 225 -12.33 13.10 -5.06
N ARG A 226 -11.77 12.61 -3.94
CA ARG A 226 -10.69 13.27 -3.23
C ARG A 226 -9.29 12.79 -3.63
N PHE A 227 -9.18 11.58 -4.19
CA PHE A 227 -7.88 11.00 -4.54
C PHE A 227 -7.77 10.66 -6.03
N PHE A 228 -8.68 9.82 -6.57
CA PHE A 228 -8.54 9.32 -7.93
C PHE A 228 -8.79 10.41 -8.98
N ALA A 229 -9.91 11.11 -8.90
CA ALA A 229 -10.30 12.12 -9.88
C ALA A 229 -9.32 13.30 -9.99
N PRO A 230 -8.81 13.90 -8.89
CA PRO A 230 -7.83 14.98 -8.98
C PRO A 230 -6.52 14.59 -9.68
N LEU A 231 -6.14 13.31 -9.60
CA LEU A 231 -4.95 12.77 -10.24
C LEU A 231 -5.21 12.16 -11.62
N GLY A 232 -6.48 12.14 -12.06
CA GLY A 232 -6.88 11.49 -13.32
C GLY A 232 -6.59 9.99 -13.35
N LEU A 233 -6.65 9.33 -12.20
CA LEU A 233 -6.34 7.91 -12.05
C LEU A 233 -7.60 7.05 -12.28
N SER A 234 -7.43 5.94 -12.98
CA SER A 234 -8.39 4.84 -13.01
C SER A 234 -8.31 4.00 -11.74
N GLY A 235 -9.42 3.34 -11.39
CA GLY A 235 -9.51 2.46 -10.24
C GLY A 235 -10.42 3.00 -9.13
N GLY A 236 -10.31 2.40 -7.93
CA GLY A 236 -11.18 2.76 -6.81
C GLY A 236 -11.33 1.65 -5.79
N PHE A 237 -12.32 1.82 -4.90
CA PHE A 237 -12.60 0.86 -3.82
C PHE A 237 -13.81 -0.06 -4.12
N ASN A 238 -14.64 0.28 -5.09
CA ASN A 238 -15.87 -0.44 -5.40
C ASN A 238 -15.93 -0.79 -6.87
N VAL A 239 -15.68 -2.05 -7.20
CA VAL A 239 -15.61 -2.55 -8.58
C VAL A 239 -16.91 -2.34 -9.34
N ALA A 240 -18.06 -2.45 -8.67
CA ALA A 240 -19.37 -2.27 -9.31
C ALA A 240 -19.62 -0.82 -9.76
N GLU A 241 -18.89 0.17 -9.22
CA GLU A 241 -19.00 1.59 -9.61
C GLU A 241 -17.92 1.98 -10.67
N MET A 242 -17.01 1.07 -11.01
CA MET A 242 -15.99 1.29 -12.04
C MET A 242 -16.62 1.17 -13.44
N SER A 243 -16.05 1.89 -14.41
CA SER A 243 -16.42 1.77 -15.81
C SER A 243 -16.11 0.36 -16.37
N ALA A 244 -16.78 -0.04 -17.44
CA ALA A 244 -16.51 -1.32 -18.10
C ALA A 244 -15.04 -1.45 -18.55
N ALA A 245 -14.40 -0.36 -18.96
CA ALA A 245 -12.99 -0.35 -19.35
C ALA A 245 -12.08 -0.61 -18.14
N GLU A 246 -12.36 -0.01 -16.99
CA GLU A 246 -11.61 -0.26 -15.75
C GLU A 246 -11.80 -1.70 -15.27
N GLN A 247 -13.02 -2.21 -15.29
CA GLN A 247 -13.31 -3.61 -14.98
C GLN A 247 -12.52 -4.57 -15.89
N GLN A 248 -12.48 -4.31 -17.20
CA GLN A 248 -11.71 -5.11 -18.15
C GLN A 248 -10.19 -5.04 -17.92
N SER A 249 -9.67 -3.97 -17.34
CA SER A 249 -8.25 -3.82 -17.04
C SER A 249 -7.83 -4.46 -15.72
N MET A 250 -8.76 -5.00 -14.91
CA MET A 250 -8.44 -5.58 -13.61
C MET A 250 -7.58 -6.83 -13.74
N ALA A 251 -6.60 -6.94 -12.85
CA ALA A 251 -5.80 -8.13 -12.67
C ALA A 251 -6.41 -9.01 -11.57
N THR A 252 -6.56 -10.28 -11.86
CA THR A 252 -6.93 -11.31 -10.90
C THR A 252 -5.74 -11.65 -10.02
N LEU A 253 -5.96 -11.89 -8.73
CA LEU A 253 -4.96 -12.38 -7.79
C LEU A 253 -5.02 -13.89 -7.68
N TYR A 254 -3.86 -14.55 -7.64
CA TYR A 254 -3.75 -16.00 -7.73
C TYR A 254 -2.93 -16.62 -6.61
N ARG A 255 -3.22 -17.90 -6.33
CA ARG A 255 -2.35 -18.83 -5.60
C ARG A 255 -2.45 -20.21 -6.26
N LYS A 256 -1.39 -21.03 -6.17
CA LYS A 256 -1.50 -22.47 -6.46
C LYS A 256 -1.82 -23.22 -5.17
N ARG A 257 -2.97 -22.90 -4.59
CA ARG A 257 -3.46 -23.42 -3.31
C ARG A 257 -4.94 -23.80 -3.44
N ASP A 258 -5.31 -24.98 -2.97
CA ASP A 258 -6.69 -25.45 -3.00
C ASP A 258 -7.56 -24.83 -1.88
N ASP A 259 -8.85 -25.20 -1.86
CA ASP A 259 -9.82 -24.72 -0.87
C ASP A 259 -9.52 -25.25 0.57
N ASN A 260 -8.68 -26.28 0.71
CA ASN A 260 -8.21 -26.78 2.00
C ASN A 260 -6.91 -26.09 2.46
N GLU A 261 -6.52 -25.03 1.77
CA GLU A 261 -5.30 -24.25 2.04
C GLU A 261 -3.99 -25.02 1.78
N ILE A 262 -4.04 -26.11 0.99
CA ILE A 262 -2.87 -26.91 0.62
C ILE A 262 -2.27 -26.36 -0.65
N TRP A 263 -0.96 -26.09 -0.62
CA TRP A 263 -0.21 -25.63 -1.77
C TRP A 263 0.14 -26.77 -2.73
N HIS A 264 -0.08 -26.52 -4.02
CA HIS A 264 0.22 -27.42 -5.13
C HIS A 264 1.07 -26.67 -6.18
N PRO A 265 2.38 -26.47 -5.96
CA PRO A 265 3.22 -25.64 -6.83
C PRO A 265 3.21 -26.05 -8.30
N GLU A 266 3.04 -27.35 -8.60
CA GLU A 266 2.90 -27.92 -9.94
C GLU A 266 1.44 -27.89 -10.47
N GLY A 267 0.48 -27.49 -9.63
CA GLY A 267 -0.95 -27.46 -9.98
C GLY A 267 -1.34 -26.21 -10.79
N GLU A 268 -2.66 -26.07 -10.96
CA GLU A 268 -3.24 -24.90 -11.63
C GLU A 268 -3.24 -23.66 -10.77
N TRP A 269 -3.29 -22.49 -11.41
CA TRP A 269 -3.52 -21.22 -10.74
C TRP A 269 -4.97 -21.11 -10.30
N VAL A 270 -5.20 -20.82 -9.03
CA VAL A 270 -6.52 -20.64 -8.42
C VAL A 270 -6.74 -19.16 -8.14
N ALA A 271 -7.77 -18.59 -8.76
CA ALA A 271 -8.17 -17.21 -8.53
C ALA A 271 -8.62 -17.00 -7.08
N GLN A 272 -8.06 -16.00 -6.42
CA GLN A 272 -8.33 -15.67 -5.00
C GLN A 272 -9.18 -14.42 -4.86
N ALA A 273 -9.01 -13.44 -5.75
CA ALA A 273 -9.74 -12.18 -5.75
C ALA A 273 -9.74 -11.54 -7.14
N ASP A 274 -10.77 -10.74 -7.37
CA ASP A 274 -10.94 -9.91 -8.56
C ASP A 274 -10.97 -10.72 -9.88
N ASP A 275 -11.46 -11.96 -9.80
CA ASP A 275 -11.83 -12.76 -10.97
C ASP A 275 -13.21 -12.33 -11.47
N LEU A 276 -13.23 -11.55 -12.55
CA LEU A 276 -14.48 -11.08 -13.13
C LEU A 276 -15.15 -12.08 -14.08
N SER A 277 -14.53 -13.23 -14.36
CA SER A 277 -15.14 -14.32 -15.12
C SER A 277 -16.35 -14.93 -14.40
N VAL A 278 -16.33 -14.89 -13.05
CA VAL A 278 -17.41 -15.37 -12.18
C VAL A 278 -18.42 -14.30 -11.79
N GLY A 279 -18.22 -13.05 -12.25
CA GLY A 279 -19.11 -11.92 -12.00
C GLY A 279 -18.43 -10.71 -11.35
N ILE A 280 -19.12 -9.58 -11.39
CA ILE A 280 -18.62 -8.32 -10.81
C ILE A 280 -18.89 -8.35 -9.30
N PRO A 281 -17.86 -8.23 -8.43
CA PRO A 281 -18.07 -8.17 -7.00
C PRO A 281 -18.78 -6.87 -6.61
N THR A 282 -19.83 -6.99 -5.79
CA THR A 282 -20.59 -5.84 -5.29
C THR A 282 -20.29 -5.60 -3.82
N ALA A 283 -20.05 -4.35 -3.46
CA ALA A 283 -19.85 -3.98 -2.06
C ALA A 283 -21.16 -4.08 -1.25
N LEU A 284 -22.29 -3.80 -1.88
CA LEU A 284 -23.61 -3.83 -1.24
C LEU A 284 -24.53 -4.77 -2.00
N PRO A 285 -25.48 -5.48 -1.32
CA PRO A 285 -26.55 -6.21 -1.97
C PRO A 285 -27.42 -5.28 -2.83
N GLU A 286 -28.05 -5.86 -3.84
CA GLU A 286 -29.03 -5.11 -4.66
C GLU A 286 -30.18 -4.61 -3.78
N GLY A 287 -30.55 -3.33 -3.96
CA GLY A 287 -31.61 -2.68 -3.17
C GLY A 287 -31.21 -2.31 -1.74
N ALA A 288 -29.96 -2.43 -1.37
CA ALA A 288 -29.51 -2.02 -0.03
C ALA A 288 -29.68 -0.51 0.20
N GLU A 289 -30.35 -0.14 1.29
CA GLU A 289 -30.46 1.24 1.76
C GLU A 289 -29.29 1.59 2.71
N TYR A 290 -28.11 1.80 2.12
CA TYR A 290 -26.92 2.14 2.87
C TYR A 290 -26.91 3.62 3.29
N VAL A 291 -26.70 3.88 4.57
CA VAL A 291 -26.58 5.24 5.12
C VAL A 291 -25.12 5.55 5.41
N PRO A 292 -24.49 6.55 4.74
CA PRO A 292 -23.11 6.94 5.01
C PRO A 292 -22.89 7.27 6.49
N GLY A 293 -21.75 6.80 7.02
CA GLY A 293 -21.40 6.97 8.44
C GLY A 293 -21.98 5.90 9.36
N THR A 294 -22.62 4.86 8.84
CA THR A 294 -23.04 3.71 9.63
C THR A 294 -22.02 2.58 9.63
N ASN A 295 -21.33 2.35 8.50
CA ASN A 295 -20.36 1.28 8.37
C ASN A 295 -19.39 1.50 7.20
N GLY A 296 -18.47 2.45 7.31
CA GLY A 296 -17.44 2.68 6.30
C GLY A 296 -16.52 1.47 6.03
N ALA A 297 -16.45 0.50 6.97
CA ALA A 297 -15.72 -0.76 6.78
C ALA A 297 -16.25 -1.59 5.59
N GLN A 298 -17.52 -1.39 5.20
CA GLN A 298 -18.18 -2.06 4.07
C GLN A 298 -17.41 -1.91 2.76
N PHE A 299 -16.75 -0.76 2.56
CA PHE A 299 -15.99 -0.44 1.34
C PHE A 299 -14.50 -0.75 1.47
N SER A 300 -14.12 -1.52 2.50
CA SER A 300 -12.76 -2.02 2.71
C SER A 300 -11.67 -0.94 2.71
N PRO A 301 -11.77 0.12 3.52
CA PRO A 301 -10.77 1.18 3.59
C PRO A 301 -9.37 0.68 3.95
N GLN A 302 -9.29 -0.48 4.61
CA GLN A 302 -8.05 -1.13 5.00
C GLN A 302 -7.32 -1.83 3.85
N GLY A 303 -8.03 -2.19 2.72
CA GLY A 303 -7.42 -3.07 1.72
C GLY A 303 -8.17 -3.20 0.40
N GLY A 304 -9.12 -2.30 0.11
CA GLY A 304 -10.03 -2.41 -1.04
C GLY A 304 -9.66 -1.62 -2.27
N ALA A 305 -8.59 -0.83 -2.28
CA ALA A 305 -8.22 -0.04 -3.44
C ALA A 305 -7.67 -0.91 -4.58
N ARG A 306 -8.00 -0.53 -5.82
CA ARG A 306 -7.37 -1.01 -7.05
C ARG A 306 -6.67 0.15 -7.71
N LEU A 307 -5.39 -0.03 -8.00
CA LEU A 307 -4.52 0.95 -8.66
C LEU A 307 -3.73 0.27 -9.77
N SER A 308 -3.46 1.02 -10.82
CA SER A 308 -2.48 0.64 -11.83
C SER A 308 -1.05 0.94 -11.32
N LEU A 309 -0.02 0.44 -12.02
CA LEU A 309 1.36 0.77 -11.70
C LEU A 309 1.58 2.30 -11.71
N ARG A 310 0.98 3.02 -12.66
CA ARG A 310 1.01 4.49 -12.70
C ARG A 310 0.32 5.15 -11.50
N GLY A 311 -0.74 4.52 -10.98
CA GLY A 311 -1.38 4.95 -9.73
C GLY A 311 -0.46 4.79 -8.53
N LEU A 312 0.28 3.68 -8.46
CA LEU A 312 1.29 3.43 -7.43
C LEU A 312 2.48 4.39 -7.52
N GLU A 313 2.93 4.72 -8.76
CA GLU A 313 3.95 5.76 -8.98
C GLU A 313 3.50 7.15 -8.50
N SER A 314 2.23 7.49 -8.74
CA SER A 314 1.64 8.74 -8.25
C SER A 314 1.68 8.81 -6.72
N LEU A 315 1.40 7.67 -6.07
CA LEU A 315 1.50 7.53 -4.62
C LEU A 315 2.95 7.68 -4.12
N ALA A 316 3.90 7.06 -4.82
CA ALA A 316 5.33 7.17 -4.49
C ALA A 316 5.82 8.62 -4.61
N ARG A 317 5.44 9.33 -5.69
CA ARG A 317 5.74 10.77 -5.85
C ARG A 317 5.12 11.62 -4.75
N LEU A 318 3.89 11.30 -4.34
CA LEU A 318 3.26 11.99 -3.21
C LEU A 318 4.05 11.76 -1.92
N PHE A 319 4.49 10.53 -1.65
CA PHE A 319 5.24 10.22 -0.43
C PHE A 319 6.65 10.79 -0.42
N ALA A 320 7.30 10.92 -1.57
CA ALA A 320 8.60 11.57 -1.70
C ALA A 320 8.50 13.10 -1.69
N GLY A 321 7.44 13.66 -2.29
CA GLY A 321 7.31 15.07 -2.64
C GLY A 321 6.69 15.98 -1.57
N ASP A 322 6.25 17.13 -2.02
CA ASP A 322 5.68 18.22 -1.21
C ASP A 322 4.13 18.21 -1.15
N GLY A 323 3.52 17.10 -1.54
CA GLY A 323 2.06 16.96 -1.61
C GLY A 323 1.47 17.22 -3.00
N SER A 324 2.32 17.48 -3.99
CA SER A 324 1.92 17.62 -5.39
C SER A 324 2.27 16.36 -6.19
N VAL A 325 1.44 16.04 -7.18
CA VAL A 325 1.71 15.01 -8.20
C VAL A 325 1.35 15.60 -9.56
N GLY A 326 2.35 15.79 -10.42
CA GLY A 326 2.17 16.52 -11.66
C GLY A 326 1.67 17.95 -11.37
N THR A 327 0.53 18.32 -11.93
CA THR A 327 -0.10 19.65 -11.73
C THR A 327 -1.10 19.68 -10.57
N ALA A 328 -1.46 18.53 -10.00
CA ALA A 328 -2.40 18.43 -8.90
C ALA A 328 -1.67 18.52 -7.55
N ARG A 329 -2.24 19.30 -6.62
CA ARG A 329 -1.82 19.33 -5.23
C ARG A 329 -2.89 18.66 -4.38
N LEU A 330 -2.53 17.55 -3.74
CA LEU A 330 -3.43 16.83 -2.83
C LEU A 330 -3.29 17.31 -1.39
N LEU A 331 -2.08 17.66 -0.97
CA LEU A 331 -1.76 18.10 0.39
C LEU A 331 -0.78 19.28 0.36
N SER A 332 -0.75 20.05 1.42
CA SER A 332 0.29 21.04 1.66
C SER A 332 1.61 20.36 2.09
N PRO A 333 2.76 21.02 1.92
CA PRO A 333 4.03 20.51 2.46
C PRO A 333 3.97 20.21 3.95
N GLN A 334 3.27 21.05 4.73
CA GLN A 334 3.12 20.87 6.17
C GLN A 334 2.35 19.58 6.50
N SER A 335 1.28 19.27 5.77
CA SER A 335 0.53 18.02 5.96
C SER A 335 1.32 16.81 5.51
N MET A 336 2.18 16.94 4.49
CA MET A 336 3.10 15.87 4.12
C MET A 336 4.13 15.59 5.21
N ASP A 337 4.67 16.62 5.84
CA ASP A 337 5.59 16.46 6.98
C ASP A 337 4.89 15.78 8.16
N GLU A 338 3.64 16.16 8.45
CA GLU A 338 2.82 15.54 9.48
C GLU A 338 2.51 14.06 9.15
N LEU A 339 2.18 13.75 7.91
CA LEU A 339 1.90 12.39 7.44
C LEU A 339 3.11 11.46 7.59
N ARG A 340 4.33 11.97 7.39
CA ARG A 340 5.61 11.23 7.48
C ARG A 340 6.20 11.23 8.90
N ARG A 341 5.69 12.06 9.80
CA ARG A 341 6.21 12.19 11.15
C ARG A 341 5.94 10.93 11.96
N PRO A 342 6.95 10.37 12.67
CA PRO A 342 6.72 9.24 13.57
C PRO A 342 5.72 9.61 14.67
N VAL A 343 4.65 8.85 14.74
CA VAL A 343 3.63 8.92 15.81
C VAL A 343 4.00 7.98 16.94
N TRP A 344 4.61 6.85 16.59
CA TRP A 344 5.02 5.83 17.53
C TRP A 344 6.44 5.33 17.18
N ARG A 345 7.22 4.99 18.20
CA ARG A 345 8.52 4.33 18.09
C ARG A 345 8.58 3.15 19.06
N TYR A 346 9.30 2.12 18.62
CA TYR A 346 9.58 0.96 19.46
C TYR A 346 10.40 1.36 20.69
N ASP A 347 9.98 0.85 21.86
CA ASP A 347 10.68 0.96 23.11
C ASP A 347 10.77 -0.44 23.74
N ALA A 348 11.99 -0.98 23.78
CA ALA A 348 12.26 -2.30 24.33
C ALA A 348 11.96 -2.39 25.84
N GLN A 349 12.06 -1.30 26.60
CA GLN A 349 11.78 -1.28 28.03
C GLN A 349 10.27 -1.28 28.28
N ALA A 350 9.52 -0.51 27.49
CA ALA A 350 8.07 -0.45 27.54
C ALA A 350 7.41 -1.68 26.89
N ARG A 351 8.15 -2.45 26.08
CA ARG A 351 7.61 -3.60 25.30
C ARG A 351 6.36 -3.22 24.52
N ASN A 352 6.38 -2.04 23.89
CA ASN A 352 5.19 -1.34 23.37
C ASN A 352 4.73 -1.79 21.98
N VAL A 353 4.99 -3.05 21.61
CA VAL A 353 4.57 -3.65 20.33
C VAL A 353 4.25 -5.12 20.46
N ALA A 354 3.27 -5.61 19.71
CA ALA A 354 3.00 -7.03 19.55
C ALA A 354 4.06 -7.69 18.64
N ASN A 355 4.52 -8.87 19.03
CA ASN A 355 5.36 -9.78 18.21
C ASN A 355 6.58 -9.13 17.55
N TYR A 356 7.36 -8.33 18.31
CA TYR A 356 8.56 -7.69 17.78
C TYR A 356 9.63 -8.72 17.36
N ARG A 357 10.06 -8.61 16.10
CA ARG A 357 11.11 -9.45 15.49
C ARG A 357 12.19 -8.60 14.80
N GLY A 358 12.53 -7.43 15.39
CA GLY A 358 13.45 -6.48 14.79
C GLY A 358 12.77 -5.37 13.98
N TRP A 359 11.42 -5.41 13.88
CA TRP A 359 10.54 -4.42 13.27
C TRP A 359 9.11 -4.55 13.83
N PRO A 360 8.23 -3.53 13.68
CA PRO A 360 8.52 -2.17 13.23
C PRO A 360 9.27 -1.37 14.29
N ASN A 361 10.15 -0.46 13.88
CA ASN A 361 10.82 0.48 14.80
C ASN A 361 10.07 1.82 14.90
N ALA A 362 9.28 2.20 13.88
CA ALA A 362 8.46 3.39 13.90
C ALA A 362 7.19 3.25 13.05
N ARG A 363 6.17 4.05 13.37
CA ARG A 363 4.94 4.20 12.62
C ARG A 363 4.56 5.68 12.49
N ALA A 364 4.04 6.06 11.34
CA ALA A 364 3.45 7.37 11.09
C ALA A 364 1.92 7.26 10.94
N ALA A 365 1.24 8.37 10.71
CA ALA A 365 -0.21 8.39 10.52
C ALA A 365 -0.59 7.82 9.14
N GLY A 366 -0.87 6.52 9.08
CA GLY A 366 -1.26 5.80 7.87
C GLY A 366 -0.10 5.36 6.98
N LEU A 367 1.15 5.69 7.32
CA LEU A 367 2.35 5.20 6.67
C LEU A 367 3.15 4.29 7.60
N ARG A 368 3.80 3.30 7.01
CA ARG A 368 4.91 2.61 7.66
C ARG A 368 6.19 3.40 7.48
N ILE A 369 7.08 3.28 8.46
CA ILE A 369 8.44 3.81 8.37
C ILE A 369 9.39 2.63 8.49
N ILE A 370 10.29 2.48 7.52
CA ILE A 370 11.47 1.66 7.62
C ILE A 370 12.59 2.61 8.05
N THR A 371 13.21 2.35 9.20
CA THR A 371 14.18 3.29 9.81
C THR A 371 15.61 3.01 9.38
N GLY A 372 15.92 1.79 8.92
CA GLY A 372 17.29 1.32 8.66
C GLY A 372 18.11 1.00 9.92
N GLU A 373 17.54 1.23 11.12
CA GLU A 373 18.25 1.12 12.41
C GLU A 373 18.60 -0.32 12.80
N THR A 374 17.81 -1.30 12.38
CA THR A 374 18.05 -2.73 12.65
C THR A 374 18.07 -3.54 11.36
N ALA A 375 18.70 -4.70 11.37
CA ALA A 375 18.75 -5.57 10.19
C ALA A 375 17.35 -6.00 9.73
N GLY A 376 16.39 -6.19 10.66
CA GLY A 376 15.00 -6.53 10.35
C GLY A 376 14.16 -5.36 9.82
N ASP A 377 14.66 -4.13 9.91
CA ASP A 377 13.94 -2.90 9.52
C ASP A 377 14.71 -2.16 8.41
N ARG A 378 15.02 -2.88 7.35
CA ARG A 378 15.69 -2.39 6.13
C ARG A 378 14.89 -2.79 4.90
N LEU A 379 14.84 -1.89 3.93
CA LEU A 379 14.16 -2.19 2.66
C LEU A 379 15.03 -3.08 1.77
N PHE A 380 16.35 -2.85 1.77
CA PHE A 380 17.36 -3.65 1.06
C PHE A 380 18.46 -4.08 2.01
N ALA A 381 19.14 -5.15 1.68
CA ALA A 381 20.31 -5.58 2.43
C ALA A 381 21.37 -4.46 2.48
N GLY A 382 21.76 -4.06 3.69
CA GLY A 382 22.76 -3.00 3.91
C GLY A 382 22.26 -1.56 3.73
N ASP A 383 20.99 -1.33 3.38
CA ASP A 383 20.42 0.01 3.27
C ASP A 383 20.07 0.57 4.66
N GLU A 384 20.61 1.74 4.99
CA GLU A 384 20.37 2.44 6.25
C GLU A 384 19.47 3.69 6.07
N ARG A 385 18.94 3.91 4.85
CA ARG A 385 18.04 5.03 4.55
C ARG A 385 16.71 4.83 5.24
N ARG A 386 16.08 5.97 5.57
CA ARG A 386 14.71 5.98 6.10
C ARG A 386 13.72 6.01 4.95
N TRP A 387 12.90 4.99 4.83
CA TRP A 387 11.82 4.91 3.84
C TRP A 387 10.46 5.12 4.48
N VAL A 388 9.54 5.71 3.73
CA VAL A 388 8.14 5.84 4.09
C VAL A 388 7.28 5.21 3.00
N GLY A 389 6.20 4.56 3.40
CA GLY A 389 5.34 3.87 2.44
C GLY A 389 4.45 2.83 3.09
N HIS A 390 4.11 1.78 2.36
CA HIS A 390 3.35 0.66 2.90
C HIS A 390 3.55 -0.61 2.09
N PHE A 391 3.48 -1.76 2.76
CA PHE A 391 3.30 -3.07 2.13
C PHE A 391 1.82 -3.36 1.91
N GLY A 392 1.52 -4.23 0.95
CA GLY A 392 0.20 -4.79 0.73
C GLY A 392 0.28 -6.30 0.58
N GLU A 393 -0.48 -7.02 1.40
CA GLU A 393 -0.56 -8.49 1.36
C GLU A 393 -2.01 -8.92 1.54
N ALA A 394 -2.55 -9.63 0.57
CA ALA A 394 -3.84 -10.32 0.63
C ALA A 394 -4.06 -11.16 -0.62
N TYR A 395 -4.74 -12.30 -0.50
CA TYR A 395 -5.22 -13.08 -1.64
C TYR A 395 -4.14 -13.53 -2.63
N GLY A 396 -2.91 -13.70 -2.18
CA GLY A 396 -1.75 -14.01 -3.03
C GLY A 396 -0.98 -12.79 -3.52
N LEU A 397 -1.51 -11.57 -3.34
CA LEU A 397 -0.75 -10.34 -3.58
C LEU A 397 0.34 -10.19 -2.53
N MET A 398 1.52 -9.80 -2.99
CA MET A 398 2.57 -9.15 -2.20
C MET A 398 3.01 -7.88 -2.93
N SER A 399 2.95 -6.73 -2.26
CA SER A 399 3.22 -5.45 -2.89
C SER A 399 3.85 -4.45 -1.94
N GLY A 400 4.52 -3.45 -2.49
CA GLY A 400 5.11 -2.35 -1.73
C GLY A 400 5.22 -1.09 -2.55
N VAL A 401 5.00 0.05 -1.88
CA VAL A 401 5.31 1.39 -2.38
C VAL A 401 6.15 2.08 -1.31
N TRP A 402 7.39 2.37 -1.64
CA TRP A 402 8.35 2.95 -0.72
C TRP A 402 9.04 4.15 -1.34
N ALA A 403 9.09 5.24 -0.61
CA ALA A 403 9.70 6.48 -1.03
C ALA A 403 10.72 6.97 0.01
N HIS A 404 11.80 7.56 -0.47
CA HIS A 404 12.81 8.23 0.32
C HIS A 404 12.66 9.75 0.14
N PRO A 405 12.05 10.46 1.11
CA PRO A 405 11.67 11.87 0.94
C PRO A 405 12.84 12.82 0.69
N GLU A 406 14.04 12.46 1.16
CA GLU A 406 15.22 13.33 1.08
C GLU A 406 15.86 13.32 -0.32
N SER A 407 15.80 12.20 -1.07
CA SER A 407 16.33 12.09 -2.42
C SER A 407 15.27 12.10 -3.52
N GLY A 408 13.99 11.91 -3.18
CA GLY A 408 12.95 11.70 -4.17
C GLY A 408 12.94 10.29 -4.80
N ASP A 409 13.80 9.39 -4.32
CA ASP A 409 13.84 8.01 -4.80
C ASP A 409 12.62 7.22 -4.36
N ALA A 410 12.19 6.27 -5.19
CA ALA A 410 11.13 5.35 -4.80
C ALA A 410 11.27 4.00 -5.48
N VAL A 411 10.75 2.97 -4.82
CA VAL A 411 10.60 1.62 -5.38
C VAL A 411 9.17 1.13 -5.20
N ILE A 412 8.68 0.47 -6.23
CA ILE A 412 7.33 -0.04 -6.31
C ILE A 412 7.38 -1.46 -6.84
N TYR A 413 6.62 -2.34 -6.23
CA TYR A 413 6.41 -3.69 -6.75
C TYR A 413 5.01 -4.20 -6.40
N ALA A 414 4.48 -5.06 -7.25
CA ALA A 414 3.27 -5.83 -7.02
C ALA A 414 3.39 -7.21 -7.67
N ILE A 415 3.47 -8.25 -6.84
CA ILE A 415 3.40 -9.66 -7.22
C ILE A 415 1.93 -10.08 -7.12
N THR A 416 1.32 -10.52 -8.21
CA THR A 416 -0.13 -10.84 -8.24
C THR A 416 -0.46 -12.29 -7.89
N GLY A 417 0.55 -13.06 -7.53
CA GLY A 417 0.39 -14.44 -7.06
C GLY A 417 1.68 -15.23 -7.10
N THR A 418 1.79 -16.25 -6.23
CA THR A 418 2.94 -17.16 -6.15
C THR A 418 2.50 -18.60 -6.37
N ALA A 419 3.34 -19.40 -6.99
CA ALA A 419 3.12 -20.85 -7.14
C ALA A 419 3.39 -21.61 -5.83
N PHE A 420 4.12 -21.03 -4.90
CA PHE A 420 4.58 -21.59 -3.64
C PHE A 420 4.08 -20.77 -2.44
N ASP A 421 4.17 -21.37 -1.24
CA ASP A 421 3.87 -20.67 0.00
C ASP A 421 5.04 -19.74 0.40
N PRO A 422 4.89 -18.42 0.33
CA PRO A 422 5.95 -17.50 0.74
C PRO A 422 6.27 -17.57 2.24
N ALA A 423 5.29 -18.02 3.06
CA ALA A 423 5.46 -18.14 4.51
C ALA A 423 6.23 -19.41 4.92
N ALA A 424 6.34 -20.39 4.03
CA ALA A 424 7.14 -21.60 4.25
C ALA A 424 8.64 -21.40 3.96
N GLU A 425 9.02 -20.29 3.33
CA GLU A 425 10.42 -19.95 3.13
C GLU A 425 11.00 -19.38 4.44
N ASP A 426 12.26 -19.71 4.73
CA ASP A 426 12.94 -19.17 5.91
C ASP A 426 12.84 -17.65 5.95
N GLU A 427 12.47 -17.12 7.10
CA GLU A 427 12.29 -15.68 7.29
C GLU A 427 13.57 -14.95 6.88
N GLY A 428 13.44 -14.07 5.89
CA GLY A 428 14.51 -13.17 5.50
C GLY A 428 14.92 -12.26 6.66
N THR A 429 15.98 -11.54 6.50
CA THR A 429 16.52 -10.60 7.50
C THR A 429 15.71 -9.30 7.62
N SER A 430 14.63 -9.16 6.85
CA SER A 430 13.79 -7.95 6.80
C SER A 430 12.31 -8.27 6.99
N SER A 431 11.49 -7.21 7.02
CA SER A 431 10.02 -7.31 7.13
C SER A 431 9.33 -7.79 5.84
N VAL A 432 10.08 -8.29 4.86
CA VAL A 432 9.61 -8.79 3.56
C VAL A 432 9.95 -10.27 3.41
N SER A 433 9.13 -10.98 2.65
CA SER A 433 9.40 -12.39 2.29
C SER A 433 10.66 -12.51 1.39
N PRO A 434 11.29 -13.69 1.31
CA PRO A 434 12.47 -13.90 0.46
C PRO A 434 12.23 -13.52 -1.01
N ILE A 435 11.04 -13.78 -1.56
CA ILE A 435 10.73 -13.41 -2.95
C ILE A 435 10.64 -11.89 -3.14
N GLU A 436 10.03 -11.17 -2.18
CA GLU A 436 9.99 -9.70 -2.20
C GLU A 436 11.41 -9.11 -2.08
N ALA A 437 12.24 -9.69 -1.20
CA ALA A 437 13.63 -9.26 -1.04
C ALA A 437 14.41 -9.40 -2.35
N ARG A 438 14.23 -10.51 -3.09
CA ARG A 438 14.87 -10.71 -4.41
C ARG A 438 14.42 -9.68 -5.44
N VAL A 439 13.13 -9.35 -5.49
CA VAL A 439 12.61 -8.28 -6.36
C VAL A 439 13.24 -6.94 -5.97
N LEU A 440 13.23 -6.59 -4.68
CA LEU A 440 13.75 -5.34 -4.15
C LEU A 440 15.27 -5.19 -4.40
N GLU A 441 16.05 -6.28 -4.28
CA GLU A 441 17.49 -6.29 -4.60
C GLU A 441 17.77 -5.93 -6.06
N GLN A 442 16.94 -6.42 -7.01
CA GLN A 442 17.08 -6.02 -8.41
C GLN A 442 16.76 -4.54 -8.61
N LEU A 443 15.67 -4.04 -7.98
CA LEU A 443 15.28 -2.65 -8.09
C LEU A 443 16.31 -1.70 -7.45
N ALA A 444 16.96 -2.12 -6.36
CA ALA A 444 18.01 -1.35 -5.68
C ALA A 444 19.22 -1.04 -6.59
N ARG A 445 19.51 -1.88 -7.60
CA ARG A 445 20.59 -1.66 -8.57
C ARG A 445 20.36 -0.45 -9.47
N LEU A 446 19.13 0.05 -9.50
CA LEU A 446 18.71 1.19 -10.32
C LEU A 446 18.56 2.49 -9.53
N LEU A 447 18.74 2.45 -8.21
CA LEU A 447 18.79 3.62 -7.30
C LEU A 447 20.23 4.14 -7.18
#